data_e01066d29c7a71d1b4022ea6d93a0fce
#
_entry.id   e01066d29c7a71d1b4022ea6d93a0fce
#
_cell.length_a   1.000
_cell.length_b   1.000
_cell.length_c   1.000
_cell.angle_alpha   90.00
_cell.angle_beta   90.00
_cell.angle_gamma   90.00
#
_symmetry.space_group_name_H-M   'P 1'
#
loop_
_entity.id
_entity.type
_entity.pdbx_description
1 polymer ?
#
loop_
_entity_poly.entity_id
_entity_poly.type
_entity_poly.pdbx_seq_one_letter_code
_entity_poly.pdbx_strand_id
1 'polypeptide(L)'
;SCHRPGTHAPMSLLTYRDARPWARAIKQKVTSREMPPWHIDRSIGDYLEDPSLSDREVELIAAWVDKGAVEGRASDAPPARVFPPDTEWTYGQPDLIVRMGKGFKIPADGPDFIPEEHVDPGLTEDRYVKWVQIIPDAHRAVHHAHVYVDHPEGVDTEGLNLGMGSNVGNSLDLIEY
;
A
#
# COMPACT_ATOMS: atom_id res chain seq x y z
N SER A 1 0.38 7.02 -2.19
CA SER A 1 -0.92 7.57 -1.87
C SER A 1 -2.02 6.89 -2.68
N CYS A 2 -3.03 6.36 -2.00
CA CYS A 2 -4.07 5.50 -2.60
C CYS A 2 -5.07 6.26 -3.48
N HIS A 3 -5.47 7.48 -3.09
CA HIS A 3 -6.52 8.26 -3.78
C HIS A 3 -5.95 9.08 -4.94
N ARG A 4 -5.61 8.41 -6.04
CA ARG A 4 -5.16 9.01 -7.30
C ARG A 4 -5.63 8.17 -8.51
N PRO A 5 -5.67 8.73 -9.72
CA PRO A 5 -6.04 7.96 -10.91
C PRO A 5 -5.16 6.72 -11.09
N GLY A 6 -5.76 5.60 -11.47
CA GLY A 6 -5.04 4.36 -11.74
C GLY A 6 -4.84 3.43 -10.53
N THR A 7 -5.16 3.87 -9.32
CA THR A 7 -5.09 3.04 -8.10
C THR A 7 -6.43 2.39 -7.78
N HIS A 8 -6.47 1.51 -6.77
CA HIS A 8 -7.67 0.83 -6.31
C HIS A 8 -8.67 1.74 -5.58
N ALA A 9 -8.24 2.90 -5.08
CA ALA A 9 -9.15 3.83 -4.41
C ALA A 9 -10.23 4.38 -5.37
N PRO A 10 -11.49 4.47 -4.92
CA PRO A 10 -12.63 4.74 -5.80
C PRO A 10 -12.65 6.15 -6.39
N MET A 11 -11.90 7.10 -5.83
CA MET A 11 -11.86 8.48 -6.29
C MET A 11 -10.49 9.11 -6.08
N SER A 12 -10.17 10.11 -6.89
CA SER A 12 -8.97 10.95 -6.71
C SER A 12 -9.21 12.00 -5.62
N LEU A 13 -8.17 12.34 -4.87
CA LEU A 13 -8.14 13.47 -3.94
C LEU A 13 -7.03 14.48 -4.30
N LEU A 14 -6.54 14.45 -5.54
CA LEU A 14 -5.41 15.27 -5.96
C LEU A 14 -5.78 16.76 -6.15
N THR A 15 -7.02 17.04 -6.47
CA THR A 15 -7.49 18.41 -6.69
C THR A 15 -8.74 18.71 -5.85
N TYR A 16 -9.00 20.00 -5.63
CA TYR A 16 -10.25 20.43 -5.01
C TYR A 16 -11.49 19.90 -5.76
N ARG A 17 -11.45 19.95 -7.10
CA ARG A 17 -12.55 19.48 -7.95
C ARG A 17 -12.82 18.00 -7.74
N ASP A 18 -11.78 17.19 -7.54
CA ASP A 18 -11.90 15.76 -7.28
C ASP A 18 -12.46 15.50 -5.88
N ALA A 19 -11.94 16.20 -4.88
CA ALA A 19 -12.29 15.99 -3.47
C ALA A 19 -13.66 16.55 -3.09
N ARG A 20 -14.06 17.70 -3.65
CA ARG A 20 -15.26 18.44 -3.26
C ARG A 20 -16.57 17.62 -3.31
N PRO A 21 -16.84 16.80 -4.35
CA PRO A 21 -18.04 15.97 -4.37
C PRO A 21 -18.12 14.96 -3.21
N TRP A 22 -16.98 14.56 -2.70
CA TRP A 22 -16.83 13.55 -1.63
C TRP A 22 -16.71 14.16 -0.23
N ALA A 23 -16.78 15.47 -0.09
CA ALA A 23 -16.50 16.18 1.16
C ALA A 23 -17.24 15.59 2.38
N ARG A 24 -18.53 15.25 2.25
CA ARG A 24 -19.31 14.65 3.34
C ARG A 24 -18.79 13.26 3.70
N ALA A 25 -18.48 12.43 2.72
CA ALA A 25 -17.93 11.10 2.93
C ALA A 25 -16.51 11.18 3.53
N ILE A 26 -15.69 12.11 3.07
CA ILE A 26 -14.37 12.40 3.64
C ILE A 26 -14.50 12.74 5.12
N LYS A 27 -15.36 13.72 5.47
CA LYS A 27 -15.60 14.05 6.88
C LYS A 27 -16.01 12.83 7.69
N GLN A 28 -16.99 12.07 7.22
CA GLN A 28 -17.44 10.87 7.91
C GLN A 28 -16.30 9.89 8.17
N LYS A 29 -15.53 9.56 7.14
CA LYS A 29 -14.46 8.55 7.22
C LYS A 29 -13.27 8.99 8.06
N VAL A 30 -12.91 10.27 8.05
CA VAL A 30 -11.82 10.76 8.89
C VAL A 30 -12.25 10.93 10.36
N THR A 31 -13.48 11.31 10.64
CA THR A 31 -13.99 11.43 12.01
C THR A 31 -14.20 10.08 12.68
N SER A 32 -14.57 9.04 11.92
CA SER A 32 -14.65 7.66 12.40
C SER A 32 -13.29 6.95 12.45
N ARG A 33 -12.21 7.62 12.01
CA ARG A 33 -10.85 7.04 11.92
C ARG A 33 -10.75 5.83 10.97
N GLU A 34 -11.71 5.66 10.06
CA GLU A 34 -11.62 4.66 9.00
C GLU A 34 -10.63 5.04 7.88
N MET A 35 -10.35 6.35 7.74
CA MET A 35 -9.38 6.89 6.77
C MET A 35 -8.46 7.92 7.45
N PRO A 36 -7.15 7.83 7.16
CA PRO A 36 -6.43 6.76 6.46
C PRO A 36 -6.63 5.38 7.12
N PRO A 37 -6.54 4.26 6.38
CA PRO A 37 -6.77 2.91 6.91
C PRO A 37 -5.55 2.45 7.74
N TRP A 38 -5.32 3.11 8.85
CA TRP A 38 -4.22 2.87 9.77
C TRP A 38 -4.81 2.59 11.15
N HIS A 39 -4.93 1.31 11.48
CA HIS A 39 -5.67 0.82 12.65
C HIS A 39 -4.79 0.53 13.86
N ILE A 40 -3.71 1.26 14.00
CA ILE A 40 -2.81 1.14 15.15
C ILE A 40 -3.40 1.85 16.36
N ASP A 41 -3.31 1.21 17.52
CA ASP A 41 -3.61 1.83 18.80
C ASP A 41 -2.49 2.80 19.19
N ARG A 42 -2.75 4.08 19.04
CA ARG A 42 -1.80 5.16 19.30
C ARG A 42 -1.43 5.29 20.79
N SER A 43 -2.11 4.57 21.68
CA SER A 43 -1.76 4.53 23.11
C SER A 43 -0.62 3.56 23.44
N ILE A 44 -0.24 2.69 22.50
CA ILE A 44 0.73 1.60 22.71
C ILE A 44 2.15 1.95 22.24
N GLY A 45 2.41 3.13 21.75
CA GLY A 45 3.77 3.52 21.36
C GLY A 45 3.82 4.56 20.25
N ASP A 46 5.04 4.94 19.90
CA ASP A 46 5.32 5.85 18.80
C ASP A 46 5.78 5.05 17.58
N TYR A 47 5.19 5.34 16.44
CA TYR A 47 5.50 4.67 15.18
C TYR A 47 6.22 5.62 14.24
N LEU A 48 7.28 5.12 13.61
CA LEU A 48 7.90 5.81 12.48
C LEU A 48 6.89 5.85 11.33
N GLU A 49 6.82 6.98 10.63
CA GLU A 49 5.96 7.13 9.45
C GLU A 49 4.46 6.90 9.72
N ASP A 50 3.96 7.25 10.90
CA ASP A 50 2.53 7.17 11.22
C ASP A 50 1.71 8.01 10.21
N PRO A 51 0.91 7.39 9.31
CA PRO A 51 0.13 8.11 8.31
C PRO A 51 -1.21 8.60 8.87
N SER A 52 -1.51 8.37 10.13
CA SER A 52 -2.78 8.76 10.72
C SER A 52 -2.91 10.29 10.80
N LEU A 53 -4.13 10.78 10.70
CA LEU A 53 -4.43 12.18 10.91
C LEU A 53 -4.41 12.51 12.41
N SER A 54 -3.79 13.61 12.78
CA SER A 54 -3.91 14.20 14.12
C SER A 54 -5.35 14.65 14.38
N ASP A 55 -5.72 14.81 15.66
CA ASP A 55 -7.05 15.31 16.03
C ASP A 55 -7.31 16.69 15.40
N ARG A 56 -6.28 17.53 15.37
CA ARG A 56 -6.33 18.85 14.74
C ARG A 56 -6.64 18.79 13.24
N GLU A 57 -6.04 17.85 12.52
CA GLU A 57 -6.30 17.68 11.08
C GLU A 57 -7.72 17.19 10.83
N VAL A 58 -8.20 16.25 11.65
CA VAL A 58 -9.59 15.78 11.58
C VAL A 58 -10.56 16.92 11.85
N GLU A 59 -10.34 17.73 12.89
CA GLU A 59 -11.14 18.91 13.18
C GLU A 59 -11.15 19.93 12.04
N LEU A 60 -10.00 20.18 11.42
CA LEU A 60 -9.88 21.08 10.27
C LEU A 60 -10.70 20.59 9.07
N ILE A 61 -10.59 19.29 8.75
CA ILE A 61 -11.37 18.69 7.67
C ILE A 61 -12.86 18.78 7.96
N ALA A 62 -13.27 18.43 9.18
CA ALA A 62 -14.67 18.50 9.58
C ALA A 62 -15.22 19.92 9.49
N ALA A 63 -14.48 20.91 10.02
CA ALA A 63 -14.87 22.32 9.97
C ALA A 63 -14.93 22.87 8.54
N TRP A 64 -14.00 22.43 7.65
CA TRP A 64 -14.03 22.80 6.24
C TRP A 64 -15.32 22.32 5.58
N VAL A 65 -15.69 21.06 5.83
CA VAL A 65 -16.93 20.48 5.27
C VAL A 65 -18.17 21.21 5.80
N ASP A 66 -18.22 21.49 7.12
CA ASP A 66 -19.35 22.17 7.76
C ASP A 66 -19.55 23.60 7.26
N LYS A 67 -18.47 24.25 6.86
CA LYS A 67 -18.50 25.59 6.23
C LYS A 67 -18.79 25.55 4.72
N GLY A 68 -19.23 24.42 4.19
CA GLY A 68 -19.63 24.26 2.79
C GLY A 68 -18.53 23.76 1.86
N ALA A 69 -17.41 23.29 2.41
CA ALA A 69 -16.26 22.80 1.66
C ALA A 69 -15.82 23.76 0.54
N VAL A 70 -15.59 25.02 0.90
CA VAL A 70 -15.23 26.11 -0.03
C VAL A 70 -13.81 25.91 -0.52
N GLU A 71 -13.53 26.24 -1.78
CA GLU A 71 -12.19 26.25 -2.36
C GLU A 71 -11.33 27.34 -1.70
N GLY A 72 -10.11 27.00 -1.37
CA GLY A 72 -9.12 27.95 -0.89
C GLY A 72 -8.54 28.79 -2.03
N ARG A 73 -7.71 29.78 -1.67
CA ARG A 73 -6.99 30.56 -2.69
C ARG A 73 -5.89 29.71 -3.32
N ALA A 74 -5.79 29.76 -4.64
CA ALA A 74 -4.77 29.01 -5.38
C ALA A 74 -3.33 29.38 -4.94
N SER A 75 -3.11 30.62 -4.50
CA SER A 75 -1.82 31.08 -3.97
C SER A 75 -1.39 30.39 -2.67
N ASP A 76 -2.34 29.85 -1.93
CA ASP A 76 -2.11 29.21 -0.63
C ASP A 76 -1.95 27.68 -0.78
N ALA A 77 -2.18 27.17 -1.99
CA ALA A 77 -2.06 25.75 -2.26
C ALA A 77 -0.58 25.30 -2.18
N PRO A 78 -0.30 24.17 -1.52
CA PRO A 78 1.04 23.58 -1.59
C PRO A 78 1.36 23.16 -3.03
N PRO A 79 2.63 22.99 -3.38
CA PRO A 79 3.02 22.44 -4.67
C PRO A 79 2.31 21.10 -4.93
N ALA A 80 1.88 20.88 -6.17
CA ALA A 80 1.26 19.62 -6.54
C ALA A 80 2.23 18.46 -6.27
N ARG A 81 1.74 17.42 -5.61
CA ARG A 81 2.55 16.23 -5.34
C ARG A 81 2.80 15.47 -6.64
N VAL A 82 4.06 15.23 -6.96
CA VAL A 82 4.47 14.40 -8.08
C VAL A 82 4.62 12.97 -7.59
N PHE A 83 3.98 12.05 -8.28
CA PHE A 83 4.12 10.62 -8.04
C PHE A 83 4.95 10.02 -9.16
N PRO A 84 5.96 9.21 -8.86
CA PRO A 84 6.65 8.45 -9.90
C PRO A 84 5.63 7.50 -10.58
N PRO A 85 5.86 7.15 -11.84
CA PRO A 85 5.07 6.11 -12.49
C PRO A 85 5.13 4.80 -11.72
N ASP A 86 3.98 4.12 -11.56
CA ASP A 86 3.90 2.85 -10.83
C ASP A 86 4.64 1.70 -11.53
N THR A 87 5.10 1.95 -12.75
CA THR A 87 5.89 1.00 -13.57
C THR A 87 7.39 1.21 -13.46
N GLU A 88 7.85 2.21 -12.71
CA GLU A 88 9.27 2.52 -12.56
C GLU A 88 9.86 1.93 -11.28
N TRP A 89 11.13 1.55 -11.38
CA TRP A 89 11.90 1.12 -10.22
C TRP A 89 12.30 2.32 -9.37
N THR A 90 11.89 2.34 -8.13
CA THR A 90 12.13 3.46 -7.19
C THR A 90 13.61 3.62 -6.85
N TYR A 91 14.33 2.50 -6.80
CA TYR A 91 15.73 2.46 -6.34
C TYR A 91 16.73 2.20 -7.47
N GLY A 92 16.35 2.50 -8.72
CA GLY A 92 17.16 2.22 -9.91
C GLY A 92 16.90 0.85 -10.49
N GLN A 93 17.72 0.44 -11.44
CA GLN A 93 17.58 -0.87 -12.09
C GLN A 93 17.87 -1.98 -11.07
N PRO A 94 16.97 -2.96 -10.92
CA PRO A 94 17.20 -4.08 -10.02
C PRO A 94 18.25 -5.05 -10.57
N ASP A 95 18.97 -5.70 -9.68
CA ASP A 95 19.92 -6.75 -10.04
C ASP A 95 19.19 -8.04 -10.48
N LEU A 96 17.98 -8.25 -9.99
CA LEU A 96 17.17 -9.42 -10.30
C LEU A 96 15.70 -9.01 -10.50
N ILE A 97 15.09 -9.50 -11.56
CA ILE A 97 13.65 -9.37 -11.83
C ILE A 97 13.05 -10.77 -11.88
N VAL A 98 12.21 -11.08 -10.91
CA VAL A 98 11.40 -12.30 -10.90
C VAL A 98 10.03 -11.96 -11.47
N ARG A 99 9.53 -12.75 -12.39
CA ARG A 99 8.23 -12.56 -13.03
C ARG A 99 7.34 -13.75 -12.79
N MET A 100 6.08 -13.48 -12.49
CA MET A 100 5.07 -14.53 -12.51
C MET A 100 4.97 -15.13 -13.91
N GLY A 101 4.89 -16.45 -14.00
CA GLY A 101 4.94 -17.17 -15.29
C GLY A 101 3.68 -17.01 -16.14
N LYS A 102 2.54 -16.72 -15.52
CA LYS A 102 1.25 -16.55 -16.21
C LYS A 102 0.39 -15.50 -15.52
N GLY A 103 -0.47 -14.85 -16.30
CA GLY A 103 -1.49 -13.97 -15.76
C GLY A 103 -2.69 -14.75 -15.20
N PHE A 104 -3.37 -14.14 -14.24
CA PHE A 104 -4.60 -14.69 -13.65
C PHE A 104 -5.82 -13.88 -14.11
N LYS A 105 -6.91 -14.58 -14.38
CA LYS A 105 -8.20 -13.95 -14.64
C LYS A 105 -8.90 -13.77 -13.29
N ILE A 106 -9.03 -12.50 -12.87
CA ILE A 106 -9.69 -12.14 -11.63
C ILE A 106 -11.20 -12.10 -11.86
N PRO A 107 -12.02 -12.81 -11.05
CA PRO A 107 -13.48 -12.69 -11.10
C PRO A 107 -13.94 -11.26 -10.83
N ALA A 108 -15.07 -10.85 -11.41
CA ALA A 108 -15.65 -9.52 -11.18
C ALA A 108 -16.31 -9.38 -9.81
N ASP A 109 -16.70 -10.48 -9.21
CA ASP A 109 -17.36 -10.60 -7.92
C ASP A 109 -16.99 -11.91 -7.24
N GLY A 110 -17.22 -11.98 -5.94
CA GLY A 110 -16.90 -13.12 -5.11
C GLY A 110 -15.90 -12.78 -4.01
N PRO A 111 -15.38 -13.79 -3.32
CA PRO A 111 -14.33 -13.59 -2.31
C PRO A 111 -13.02 -13.14 -2.97
N ASP A 112 -12.12 -12.61 -2.16
CA ASP A 112 -10.79 -12.24 -2.59
C ASP A 112 -10.09 -13.43 -3.27
N PHE A 113 -9.48 -13.15 -4.42
CA PHE A 113 -8.74 -14.13 -5.19
C PHE A 113 -7.26 -14.00 -4.84
N ILE A 114 -6.73 -15.02 -4.16
CA ILE A 114 -5.35 -15.02 -3.66
C ILE A 114 -4.59 -16.17 -4.34
N PRO A 115 -4.05 -15.94 -5.53
CA PRO A 115 -3.24 -16.95 -6.21
C PRO A 115 -1.85 -17.01 -5.61
N GLU A 116 -1.28 -18.21 -5.59
CA GLU A 116 0.10 -18.44 -5.18
C GLU A 116 0.88 -19.01 -6.37
N GLU A 117 2.11 -18.57 -6.55
CA GLU A 117 3.01 -19.04 -7.60
C GLU A 117 4.44 -19.14 -7.07
N HIS A 118 5.05 -20.30 -7.22
CA HIS A 118 6.45 -20.54 -6.91
C HIS A 118 7.30 -20.29 -8.16
N VAL A 119 8.29 -19.44 -8.03
CA VAL A 119 9.18 -19.07 -9.13
C VAL A 119 10.62 -19.24 -8.71
N ASP A 120 11.39 -20.02 -9.48
CA ASP A 120 12.83 -20.14 -9.28
C ASP A 120 13.51 -18.83 -9.71
N PRO A 121 14.18 -18.10 -8.79
CA PRO A 121 14.90 -16.88 -9.12
C PRO A 121 16.20 -17.13 -9.91
N GLY A 122 16.60 -18.36 -10.11
CA GLY A 122 17.82 -18.74 -10.83
C GLY A 122 19.12 -18.38 -10.12
N LEU A 123 19.11 -18.21 -8.81
CA LEU A 123 20.31 -17.91 -8.04
C LEU A 123 21.16 -19.17 -7.87
N THR A 124 22.48 -19.04 -8.12
CA THR A 124 23.45 -20.12 -8.00
C THR A 124 24.40 -19.95 -6.83
N GLU A 125 24.29 -18.88 -6.09
CA GLU A 125 25.08 -18.55 -4.91
C GLU A 125 24.25 -17.72 -3.92
N ASP A 126 24.68 -17.66 -2.67
CA ASP A 126 24.04 -16.88 -1.61
C ASP A 126 24.03 -15.39 -1.97
N ARG A 127 22.87 -14.75 -1.80
CA ARG A 127 22.68 -13.34 -2.03
C ARG A 127 21.99 -12.67 -0.85
N TYR A 128 22.36 -11.44 -0.58
CA TYR A 128 21.70 -10.59 0.39
C TYR A 128 20.68 -9.69 -0.30
N VAL A 129 19.44 -9.73 0.16
CA VAL A 129 18.40 -8.84 -0.32
C VAL A 129 18.51 -7.51 0.41
N LYS A 130 18.67 -6.42 -0.36
CA LYS A 130 18.71 -5.06 0.17
C LYS A 130 17.37 -4.35 -0.01
N TRP A 131 16.72 -4.58 -1.15
CA TRP A 131 15.45 -3.97 -1.51
C TRP A 131 14.60 -4.96 -2.29
N VAL A 132 13.30 -4.92 -2.03
CA VAL A 132 12.30 -5.62 -2.83
C VAL A 132 11.28 -4.59 -3.26
N GLN A 133 10.85 -4.66 -4.51
CA GLN A 133 9.76 -3.85 -5.04
C GLN A 133 8.86 -4.73 -5.89
N ILE A 134 7.56 -4.65 -5.64
CA ILE A 134 6.54 -5.33 -6.43
C ILE A 134 5.95 -4.32 -7.40
N ILE A 135 5.87 -4.68 -8.67
CA ILE A 135 5.21 -3.88 -9.71
C ILE A 135 4.11 -4.73 -10.33
N PRO A 136 2.85 -4.58 -9.90
CA PRO A 136 1.74 -5.31 -10.50
C PRO A 136 1.41 -4.77 -11.90
N ASP A 137 1.10 -5.64 -12.85
CA ASP A 137 0.62 -5.22 -14.17
C ASP A 137 -0.77 -4.57 -14.10
N ALA A 138 -1.58 -4.94 -13.12
CA ALA A 138 -2.95 -4.47 -12.95
C ALA A 138 -3.17 -3.84 -11.57
N HIS A 139 -2.56 -2.68 -11.32
CA HIS A 139 -2.63 -1.95 -10.05
C HIS A 139 -4.04 -1.75 -9.47
N ARG A 140 -5.06 -1.68 -10.32
CA ARG A 140 -6.45 -1.52 -9.87
C ARG A 140 -7.06 -2.80 -9.32
N ALA A 141 -6.48 -3.94 -9.66
CA ALA A 141 -6.99 -5.25 -9.30
C ALA A 141 -6.15 -5.95 -8.23
N VAL A 142 -4.93 -5.47 -7.99
CA VAL A 142 -4.04 -5.99 -6.95
C VAL A 142 -4.14 -5.09 -5.73
N HIS A 143 -4.67 -5.63 -4.63
CA HIS A 143 -4.81 -4.91 -3.36
C HIS A 143 -3.62 -5.19 -2.45
N HIS A 144 -3.22 -6.45 -2.32
CA HIS A 144 -2.04 -6.90 -1.59
C HIS A 144 -1.27 -7.91 -2.42
N ALA A 145 0.03 -7.98 -2.19
CA ALA A 145 0.88 -9.05 -2.67
C ALA A 145 1.97 -9.31 -1.63
N HIS A 146 2.19 -10.57 -1.34
CA HIS A 146 3.26 -11.02 -0.46
C HIS A 146 4.34 -11.71 -1.27
N VAL A 147 5.59 -11.54 -0.88
CA VAL A 147 6.73 -12.26 -1.44
C VAL A 147 7.42 -13.01 -0.33
N TYR A 148 7.48 -14.31 -0.49
CA TYR A 148 8.15 -15.21 0.44
C TYR A 148 9.41 -15.78 -0.19
N VAL A 149 10.35 -16.18 0.64
CA VAL A 149 11.46 -17.05 0.24
C VAL A 149 11.22 -18.42 0.85
N ASP A 150 11.05 -19.39 -0.02
CA ASP A 150 10.96 -20.77 0.42
C ASP A 150 12.36 -21.29 0.79
N HIS A 151 12.50 -21.78 2.00
CA HIS A 151 13.72 -22.45 2.41
C HIS A 151 13.77 -23.86 1.85
N PRO A 152 14.97 -24.37 1.52
CA PRO A 152 15.13 -25.77 1.17
C PRO A 152 14.58 -26.70 2.25
N GLU A 153 14.07 -27.84 1.87
CA GLU A 153 13.60 -28.85 2.83
C GLU A 153 14.70 -29.17 3.86
N GLY A 154 14.32 -29.20 5.14
CA GLY A 154 15.23 -29.52 6.25
C GLY A 154 16.00 -28.33 6.85
N VAL A 155 15.77 -27.10 6.35
CA VAL A 155 16.31 -25.92 7.03
C VAL A 155 15.49 -25.66 8.30
N ASP A 156 16.17 -25.65 9.44
CA ASP A 156 15.57 -25.29 10.72
C ASP A 156 15.37 -23.77 10.76
N THR A 157 14.11 -23.34 10.77
CA THR A 157 13.74 -21.93 10.90
C THR A 157 13.36 -21.56 12.34
N GLU A 158 13.48 -22.49 13.31
CA GLU A 158 13.26 -22.17 14.71
C GLU A 158 14.33 -21.16 15.19
N GLY A 159 13.87 -20.05 15.72
CA GLY A 159 14.74 -18.96 16.19
C GLY A 159 15.06 -17.88 15.17
N LEU A 160 14.69 -18.02 13.91
CA LEU A 160 14.65 -16.90 13.00
C LEU A 160 13.47 -15.99 13.39
N ASN A 161 13.78 -14.74 13.72
CA ASN A 161 12.71 -13.76 13.97
C ASN A 161 12.16 -13.28 12.62
N LEU A 162 11.18 -14.02 12.10
CA LEU A 162 10.63 -13.87 10.76
C LEU A 162 9.58 -12.78 10.65
N GLY A 163 9.58 -11.80 11.54
CA GLY A 163 8.59 -10.74 11.51
C GLY A 163 7.17 -11.23 11.82
N MET A 164 6.23 -10.30 11.97
CA MET A 164 4.86 -10.64 12.31
C MET A 164 4.16 -11.37 11.15
N GLY A 165 3.95 -12.64 11.33
CA GLY A 165 2.75 -13.31 10.97
C GLY A 165 2.58 -13.93 9.61
N SER A 166 3.29 -14.96 9.27
CA SER A 166 2.60 -16.02 8.57
C SER A 166 3.26 -17.35 8.85
N ASN A 167 2.54 -18.21 9.57
CA ASN A 167 2.84 -19.63 9.65
C ASN A 167 2.46 -20.31 8.32
N VAL A 168 3.04 -19.90 7.22
CA VAL A 168 2.91 -20.59 5.96
C VAL A 168 4.19 -21.39 5.74
N GLY A 169 4.30 -22.51 6.42
CA GLY A 169 5.41 -23.43 6.24
C GLY A 169 6.80 -22.84 6.54
N ASN A 170 7.79 -23.21 5.75
CA ASN A 170 9.19 -22.80 5.88
C ASN A 170 9.51 -21.55 5.00
N SER A 171 8.64 -20.59 4.95
CA SER A 171 8.80 -19.40 4.10
C SER A 171 9.06 -18.14 4.92
N LEU A 172 9.93 -17.29 4.42
CA LEU A 172 10.24 -15.97 4.96
C LEU A 172 9.51 -14.91 4.15
N ASP A 173 8.66 -14.13 4.81
CA ASP A 173 8.02 -12.98 4.18
C ASP A 173 9.05 -11.86 3.96
N LEU A 174 9.25 -11.48 2.70
CA LEU A 174 10.16 -10.40 2.34
C LEU A 174 9.46 -9.05 2.26
N ILE A 175 8.22 -9.02 1.82
CA ILE A 175 7.45 -7.79 1.63
C ILE A 175 5.96 -8.08 1.42
N GLU A 176 5.12 -7.20 1.95
CA GLU A 176 3.70 -7.06 1.62
C GLU A 176 3.51 -5.78 0.79
N TYR A 177 2.74 -5.90 -0.31
CA TYR A 177 2.41 -4.77 -1.19
C TYR A 177 1.01 -4.24 -0.91
#